data_8f02227e153f31dba6a8a190089ea161
#
_entry.id   8f02227e153f31dba6a8a190089ea161
#
_cell.length_a   1.000
_cell.length_b   1.000
_cell.length_c   1.000
_cell.angle_alpha   90.00
_cell.angle_beta   90.00
_cell.angle_gamma   90.00
#
_symmetry.space_group_name_H-M   'P 1'
#
loop_
_entity.id
_entity.type
_entity.pdbx_description
1 polymer ?
#
loop_
_entity_poly.entity_id
_entity_poly.type
_entity_poly.pdbx_seq_one_letter_code
_entity_poly.pdbx_strand_id
1 'polypeptide(L)'
;MSRALSALQQYTIVTANYWAFTLTDGALRMLVVFHFHELGYSTLEIAFLFLFYEFFGIITNLYGGWLGARFGLRLTLWSGTLMQVAALLMLIPVADDWPKWWSVAYVMVAQAISGIAKDLNKMSAKSAIKTVVAETPEDHSKGEGQLFKWVAILTGSKNALKGVGFFLGGVLLTTIGFNAAVAAMAAGLFMAFLVTLVLPADIGRMKQKPSFTALFSKSSGINVLSLARFFLFGARDVWFVVALPVFLQSALGWRFWEVGGFMGLWVIGYGIVQGSAPALRRAWGQSAPPGIAAVRFWSAVLTAIPALIAVALWREVGQPGVAVVVGLAVFGVVFAMNSSIHSYMILAYTEAEDVSLNVGFYYM
;
A
#
# COMPACT_ATOMS: atom_id res chain seq x y z
N MET A 1 -28.01 17.49 -19.61
CA MET A 1 -26.96 16.54 -20.08
C MET A 1 -25.73 16.69 -19.19
N SER A 2 -25.46 15.76 -18.30
CA SER A 2 -24.24 15.78 -17.51
C SER A 2 -23.06 15.54 -18.45
N ARG A 3 -22.08 16.43 -18.44
CA ARG A 3 -20.86 16.30 -19.25
C ARG A 3 -20.15 14.99 -18.79
N ALA A 4 -19.87 14.08 -19.70
CA ALA A 4 -19.16 12.87 -19.39
C ALA A 4 -17.78 13.24 -18.78
N LEU A 5 -17.40 12.59 -17.66
CA LEU A 5 -16.12 12.82 -17.02
C LEU A 5 -14.97 12.37 -17.94
N SER A 6 -13.93 13.20 -18.07
CA SER A 6 -12.69 12.78 -18.75
C SER A 6 -11.97 11.67 -17.96
N ALA A 7 -11.13 10.87 -18.62
CA ALA A 7 -10.34 9.83 -17.96
C ALA A 7 -9.48 10.37 -16.84
N LEU A 8 -8.90 11.56 -17.01
CA LEU A 8 -8.11 12.21 -15.97
C LEU A 8 -8.98 12.57 -14.75
N GLN A 9 -10.20 13.07 -14.95
CA GLN A 9 -11.14 13.36 -13.85
C GLN A 9 -11.56 12.08 -13.12
N GLN A 10 -11.86 11.01 -13.86
CA GLN A 10 -12.17 9.70 -13.28
C GLN A 10 -11.02 9.18 -12.42
N TYR A 11 -9.79 9.21 -12.96
CA TYR A 11 -8.58 8.82 -12.24
C TYR A 11 -8.34 9.68 -10.99
N THR A 12 -8.55 10.99 -11.08
CA THR A 12 -8.38 11.90 -9.93
C THR A 12 -9.36 11.55 -8.81
N ILE A 13 -10.63 11.27 -9.11
CA ILE A 13 -11.64 10.88 -8.13
C ILE A 13 -11.25 9.54 -7.47
N VAL A 14 -10.87 8.53 -8.27
CA VAL A 14 -10.44 7.22 -7.76
C VAL A 14 -9.21 7.37 -6.86
N THR A 15 -8.24 8.17 -7.28
CA THR A 15 -7.00 8.41 -6.53
C THR A 15 -7.27 9.18 -5.23
N ALA A 16 -8.10 10.21 -5.25
CA ALA A 16 -8.48 10.97 -4.06
C ALA A 16 -9.18 10.08 -3.02
N ASN A 17 -10.12 9.23 -3.46
CA ASN A 17 -10.75 8.25 -2.57
C ASN A 17 -9.71 7.26 -1.99
N TYR A 18 -8.77 6.79 -2.81
CA TYR A 18 -7.71 5.90 -2.35
C TYR A 18 -6.75 6.58 -1.37
N TRP A 19 -6.47 7.86 -1.52
CA TRP A 19 -5.69 8.64 -0.56
C TRP A 19 -6.42 8.81 0.77
N ALA A 20 -7.70 9.16 0.74
CA ALA A 20 -8.53 9.22 1.95
C ALA A 20 -8.58 7.86 2.66
N PHE A 21 -8.78 6.78 1.89
CA PHE A 21 -8.71 5.42 2.40
C PHE A 21 -7.35 5.12 3.07
N THR A 22 -6.25 5.41 2.39
CA THR A 22 -4.90 5.12 2.89
C THR A 22 -4.56 5.88 4.16
N LEU A 23 -5.01 7.13 4.25
CA LEU A 23 -4.84 7.96 5.45
C LEU A 23 -5.58 7.35 6.65
N THR A 24 -6.85 6.97 6.46
CA THR A 24 -7.66 6.35 7.51
C THR A 24 -7.16 4.94 7.87
N ASP A 25 -6.67 4.16 6.91
CA ASP A 25 -6.06 2.84 7.16
C ASP A 25 -4.78 2.95 8.02
N GLY A 26 -3.92 3.92 7.73
CA GLY A 26 -2.74 4.20 8.55
C GLY A 26 -3.12 4.67 9.97
N ALA A 27 -4.07 5.59 10.08
CA ALA A 27 -4.54 6.10 11.36
C ALA A 27 -5.19 5.02 12.21
N LEU A 28 -6.04 4.18 11.61
CA LEU A 28 -6.68 3.05 12.28
C LEU A 28 -5.65 2.10 12.90
N ARG A 29 -4.58 1.80 12.17
CA ARG A 29 -3.53 0.90 12.66
C ARG A 29 -2.92 1.42 13.96
N MET A 30 -2.61 2.71 14.05
CA MET A 30 -2.04 3.32 15.27
C MET A 30 -3.07 3.46 16.37
N LEU A 31 -4.31 3.82 16.05
CA LEU A 31 -5.42 3.87 17.00
C LEU A 31 -5.60 2.51 17.70
N VAL A 32 -5.67 1.44 16.95
CA VAL A 32 -5.82 0.08 17.50
C VAL A 32 -4.61 -0.31 18.34
N VAL A 33 -3.38 -0.07 17.83
CA VAL A 33 -2.15 -0.41 18.59
C VAL A 33 -2.11 0.31 19.93
N PHE A 34 -2.29 1.62 19.94
CA PHE A 34 -2.15 2.42 21.17
C PHE A 34 -3.30 2.18 22.14
N HIS A 35 -4.55 2.15 21.64
CA HIS A 35 -5.72 1.93 22.51
C HIS A 35 -5.64 0.57 23.22
N PHE A 36 -5.37 -0.51 22.49
CA PHE A 36 -5.28 -1.84 23.10
C PHE A 36 -4.02 -2.00 23.97
N HIS A 37 -2.94 -1.27 23.68
CA HIS A 37 -1.80 -1.21 24.57
C HIS A 37 -2.16 -0.53 25.91
N GLU A 38 -2.89 0.59 25.88
CA GLU A 38 -3.39 1.27 27.09
C GLU A 38 -4.34 0.38 27.91
N LEU A 39 -5.13 -0.49 27.25
CA LEU A 39 -5.97 -1.49 27.92
C LEU A 39 -5.17 -2.68 28.49
N GLY A 40 -3.85 -2.67 28.41
CA GLY A 40 -2.97 -3.70 28.98
C GLY A 40 -2.87 -4.98 28.15
N TYR A 41 -3.09 -4.90 26.83
CA TYR A 41 -2.82 -6.01 25.92
C TYR A 41 -1.31 -6.11 25.65
N SER A 42 -0.79 -7.34 25.64
CA SER A 42 0.60 -7.60 25.29
C SER A 42 0.86 -7.32 23.79
N THR A 43 2.13 -7.09 23.44
CA THR A 43 2.54 -6.87 22.03
C THR A 43 2.12 -8.01 21.12
N LEU A 44 2.13 -9.25 21.62
CA LEU A 44 1.72 -10.42 20.85
C LEU A 44 0.20 -10.43 20.61
N GLU A 45 -0.62 -10.13 21.64
CA GLU A 45 -2.07 -10.01 21.50
C GLU A 45 -2.43 -8.93 20.48
N ILE A 46 -1.74 -7.76 20.52
CA ILE A 46 -1.93 -6.68 19.56
C ILE A 46 -1.54 -7.13 18.13
N ALA A 47 -0.45 -7.89 17.99
CA ALA A 47 -0.06 -8.43 16.69
C ALA A 47 -1.13 -9.37 16.11
N PHE A 48 -1.78 -10.20 16.94
CA PHE A 48 -2.89 -11.06 16.53
C PHE A 48 -4.09 -10.27 16.00
N LEU A 49 -4.35 -9.05 16.50
CA LEU A 49 -5.46 -8.22 16.00
C LEU A 49 -5.34 -7.94 14.49
N PHE A 50 -4.12 -7.93 13.95
CA PHE A 50 -3.86 -7.67 12.53
C PHE A 50 -3.66 -8.92 11.68
N LEU A 51 -3.68 -10.12 12.26
CA LEU A 51 -3.42 -11.36 11.54
C LEU A 51 -4.39 -11.55 10.37
N PHE A 52 -5.68 -11.37 10.60
CA PHE A 52 -6.70 -11.52 9.57
C PHE A 52 -6.69 -10.37 8.54
N TYR A 53 -6.24 -9.19 8.93
CA TYR A 53 -6.04 -8.07 8.00
C TYR A 53 -5.06 -8.44 6.86
N GLU A 54 -3.95 -9.07 7.18
CA GLU A 54 -2.97 -9.48 6.17
C GLU A 54 -3.37 -10.77 5.46
N PHE A 55 -3.93 -11.76 6.18
CA PHE A 55 -4.35 -13.04 5.61
C PHE A 55 -5.40 -12.88 4.52
N PHE A 56 -6.48 -12.14 4.79
CA PHE A 56 -7.52 -11.89 3.81
C PHE A 56 -7.06 -10.99 2.66
N GLY A 57 -6.00 -10.22 2.86
CA GLY A 57 -5.37 -9.43 1.80
C GLY A 57 -4.86 -10.29 0.63
N ILE A 58 -4.25 -11.44 0.91
CA ILE A 58 -3.77 -12.37 -0.13
C ILE A 58 -4.94 -12.82 -1.02
N ILE A 59 -6.00 -13.32 -0.40
CA ILE A 59 -7.20 -13.82 -1.08
C ILE A 59 -7.86 -12.67 -1.88
N THR A 60 -8.02 -11.51 -1.25
CA THR A 60 -8.73 -10.37 -1.85
C THR A 60 -7.97 -9.77 -3.04
N ASN A 61 -6.64 -9.79 -3.05
CA ASN A 61 -5.90 -9.32 -4.21
C ASN A 61 -6.27 -10.12 -5.47
N LEU A 62 -6.32 -11.43 -5.36
CA LEU A 62 -6.66 -12.31 -6.48
C LEU A 62 -8.12 -12.12 -6.91
N TYR A 63 -9.06 -12.31 -5.99
CA TYR A 63 -10.49 -12.20 -6.30
C TYR A 63 -10.91 -10.76 -6.66
N GLY A 64 -10.36 -9.76 -6.00
CA GLY A 64 -10.64 -8.34 -6.27
C GLY A 64 -10.23 -7.93 -7.67
N GLY A 65 -9.12 -8.46 -8.20
CA GLY A 65 -8.72 -8.28 -9.60
C GLY A 65 -9.76 -8.82 -10.58
N TRP A 66 -10.25 -10.03 -10.33
CA TRP A 66 -11.32 -10.64 -11.14
C TRP A 66 -12.66 -9.91 -11.03
N LEU A 67 -13.04 -9.48 -9.82
CA LEU A 67 -14.25 -8.68 -9.61
C LEU A 67 -14.18 -7.35 -10.38
N GLY A 68 -13.04 -6.66 -10.31
CA GLY A 68 -12.81 -5.39 -11.02
C GLY A 68 -12.89 -5.57 -12.55
N ALA A 69 -12.28 -6.63 -13.09
CA ALA A 69 -12.34 -6.95 -14.51
C ALA A 69 -13.77 -7.30 -14.98
N ARG A 70 -14.51 -8.04 -14.17
CA ARG A 70 -15.84 -8.54 -14.52
C ARG A 70 -16.96 -7.52 -14.34
N PHE A 71 -16.91 -6.75 -13.25
CA PHE A 71 -17.99 -5.85 -12.83
C PHE A 71 -17.63 -4.37 -12.92
N GLY A 72 -16.37 -4.05 -13.19
CA GLY A 72 -15.83 -2.69 -13.22
C GLY A 72 -15.22 -2.23 -11.93
N LEU A 73 -14.28 -1.29 -12.03
CA LEU A 73 -13.52 -0.76 -10.89
C LEU A 73 -14.38 0.05 -9.92
N ARG A 74 -15.50 0.60 -10.39
CA ARG A 74 -16.44 1.33 -9.51
C ARG A 74 -16.99 0.44 -8.41
N LEU A 75 -17.39 -0.80 -8.74
CA LEU A 75 -17.92 -1.74 -7.75
C LEU A 75 -16.87 -2.08 -6.69
N THR A 76 -15.64 -2.41 -7.10
CA THR A 76 -14.56 -2.76 -6.16
C THR A 76 -14.13 -1.57 -5.30
N LEU A 77 -14.13 -0.35 -5.87
CA LEU A 77 -13.87 0.88 -5.14
C LEU A 77 -14.96 1.15 -4.08
N TRP A 78 -16.22 1.06 -4.46
CA TRP A 78 -17.35 1.29 -3.57
C TRP A 78 -17.42 0.26 -2.47
N SER A 79 -17.34 -1.03 -2.82
CA SER A 79 -17.34 -2.12 -1.84
C SER A 79 -16.18 -1.95 -0.85
N GLY A 80 -14.96 -1.69 -1.33
CA GLY A 80 -13.80 -1.48 -0.48
C GLY A 80 -13.96 -0.27 0.43
N THR A 81 -14.46 0.87 -0.07
CA THR A 81 -14.62 2.08 0.75
C THR A 81 -15.71 1.89 1.80
N LEU A 82 -16.87 1.31 1.44
CA LEU A 82 -17.96 1.06 2.39
C LEU A 82 -17.59 -0.03 3.41
N MET A 83 -16.85 -1.06 3.02
CA MET A 83 -16.33 -2.06 3.96
C MET A 83 -15.38 -1.43 4.99
N GLN A 84 -14.54 -0.47 4.59
CA GLN A 84 -13.68 0.25 5.54
C GLN A 84 -14.50 1.12 6.50
N VAL A 85 -15.53 1.83 5.99
CA VAL A 85 -16.47 2.57 6.85
C VAL A 85 -17.14 1.62 7.86
N ALA A 86 -17.61 0.46 7.41
CA ALA A 86 -18.20 -0.55 8.29
C ALA A 86 -17.19 -1.08 9.32
N ALA A 87 -15.95 -1.39 8.90
CA ALA A 87 -14.90 -1.85 9.80
C ALA A 87 -14.55 -0.82 10.89
N LEU A 88 -14.51 0.47 10.53
CA LEU A 88 -14.33 1.56 11.49
C LEU A 88 -15.50 1.60 12.49
N LEU A 89 -16.74 1.63 12.00
CA LEU A 89 -17.92 1.68 12.86
C LEU A 89 -18.07 0.46 13.76
N MET A 90 -17.62 -0.72 13.31
CA MET A 90 -17.59 -1.93 14.13
C MET A 90 -16.68 -1.80 15.37
N LEU A 91 -15.70 -0.91 15.37
CA LEU A 91 -14.81 -0.76 16.53
C LEU A 91 -15.42 0.11 17.64
N ILE A 92 -16.47 0.89 17.37
CA ILE A 92 -17.11 1.78 18.35
C ILE A 92 -17.71 1.02 19.54
N PRO A 93 -18.42 -0.13 19.36
CA PRO A 93 -19.03 -0.85 20.48
C PRO A 93 -18.05 -1.70 21.30
N VAL A 94 -16.76 -1.72 20.95
CA VAL A 94 -15.76 -2.45 21.74
C VAL A 94 -15.63 -1.77 23.10
N ALA A 95 -15.99 -2.50 24.17
CA ALA A 95 -16.02 -1.99 25.54
C ALA A 95 -14.92 -2.61 26.39
N ASP A 96 -14.43 -1.85 27.35
CA ASP A 96 -13.30 -2.24 28.22
C ASP A 96 -13.66 -3.42 29.14
N ASP A 97 -14.96 -3.64 29.42
CA ASP A 97 -15.47 -4.72 30.25
C ASP A 97 -15.66 -6.06 29.51
N TRP A 98 -15.42 -6.07 28.19
CA TRP A 98 -15.49 -7.29 27.43
C TRP A 98 -14.39 -8.29 27.81
N PRO A 99 -14.69 -9.61 27.84
CA PRO A 99 -13.64 -10.61 27.96
C PRO A 99 -12.57 -10.44 26.87
N LYS A 100 -11.29 -10.46 27.21
CA LYS A 100 -10.18 -10.23 26.27
C LYS A 100 -10.29 -11.07 24.99
N TRP A 101 -10.62 -12.36 25.13
CA TRP A 101 -10.76 -13.26 23.98
C TRP A 101 -11.86 -12.82 23.00
N TRP A 102 -12.97 -12.25 23.55
CA TRP A 102 -14.07 -11.75 22.73
C TRP A 102 -13.68 -10.46 22.00
N SER A 103 -13.05 -9.53 22.72
CA SER A 103 -12.52 -8.28 22.11
C SER A 103 -11.52 -8.58 21.01
N VAL A 104 -10.58 -9.52 21.24
CA VAL A 104 -9.61 -9.95 20.22
C VAL A 104 -10.32 -10.53 19.01
N ALA A 105 -11.22 -11.48 19.18
CA ALA A 105 -11.93 -12.11 18.07
C ALA A 105 -12.76 -11.10 17.28
N TYR A 106 -13.47 -10.19 17.96
CA TYR A 106 -14.29 -9.17 17.33
C TYR A 106 -13.45 -8.17 16.53
N VAL A 107 -12.37 -7.65 17.13
CA VAL A 107 -11.45 -6.72 16.45
C VAL A 107 -10.74 -7.41 15.27
N MET A 108 -10.38 -8.69 15.39
CA MET A 108 -9.82 -9.46 14.26
C MET A 108 -10.81 -9.52 13.07
N VAL A 109 -12.11 -9.66 13.33
CA VAL A 109 -13.14 -9.63 12.27
C VAL A 109 -13.21 -8.23 11.63
N ALA A 110 -13.26 -7.17 12.42
CA ALA A 110 -13.22 -5.80 11.90
C ALA A 110 -11.96 -5.55 11.07
N GLN A 111 -10.80 -6.00 11.54
CA GLN A 111 -9.54 -5.90 10.81
C GLN A 111 -9.50 -6.77 9.54
N ALA A 112 -10.15 -7.94 9.53
CA ALA A 112 -10.33 -8.73 8.31
C ALA A 112 -11.09 -7.96 7.23
N ILE A 113 -12.20 -7.33 7.61
CA ILE A 113 -13.00 -6.48 6.71
C ILE A 113 -12.16 -5.30 6.20
N SER A 114 -11.39 -4.65 7.08
CA SER A 114 -10.48 -3.56 6.70
C SER A 114 -9.38 -4.04 5.74
N GLY A 115 -8.81 -5.23 5.94
CA GLY A 115 -7.82 -5.83 5.04
C GLY A 115 -8.38 -6.09 3.63
N ILE A 116 -9.59 -6.66 3.56
CA ILE A 116 -10.33 -6.84 2.30
C ILE A 116 -10.56 -5.48 1.62
N ALA A 117 -11.05 -4.51 2.38
CA ALA A 117 -11.30 -3.15 1.92
C ALA A 117 -10.05 -2.48 1.32
N LYS A 118 -8.90 -2.63 2.00
CA LYS A 118 -7.59 -2.13 1.55
C LYS A 118 -7.25 -2.64 0.16
N ASP A 119 -7.38 -3.95 -0.04
CA ASP A 119 -6.93 -4.55 -1.28
C ASP A 119 -7.88 -4.29 -2.44
N LEU A 120 -9.20 -4.21 -2.21
CA LEU A 120 -10.16 -3.76 -3.22
C LEU A 120 -9.89 -2.32 -3.67
N ASN A 121 -9.64 -1.38 -2.75
CA ASN A 121 -9.29 0.00 -3.09
C ASN A 121 -7.95 0.10 -3.84
N LYS A 122 -6.93 -0.65 -3.39
CA LYS A 122 -5.63 -0.73 -4.05
C LYS A 122 -5.75 -1.20 -5.50
N MET A 123 -6.53 -2.26 -5.73
CA MET A 123 -6.77 -2.81 -7.06
C MET A 123 -7.45 -1.79 -7.98
N SER A 124 -8.53 -1.16 -7.49
CA SER A 124 -9.26 -0.14 -8.24
C SER A 124 -8.37 1.04 -8.63
N ALA A 125 -7.60 1.59 -7.69
CA ALA A 125 -6.73 2.74 -7.93
C ALA A 125 -5.61 2.43 -8.93
N LYS A 126 -4.97 1.26 -8.81
CA LYS A 126 -3.88 0.87 -9.71
C LYS A 126 -4.38 0.54 -11.11
N SER A 127 -5.50 -0.14 -11.22
CA SER A 127 -6.10 -0.47 -12.52
C SER A 127 -6.61 0.78 -13.25
N ALA A 128 -7.12 1.79 -12.53
CA ALA A 128 -7.59 3.04 -13.11
C ALA A 128 -6.50 3.85 -13.83
N ILE A 129 -5.21 3.63 -13.52
CA ILE A 129 -4.11 4.32 -14.23
C ILE A 129 -4.15 4.03 -15.74
N LYS A 130 -4.45 2.79 -16.11
CA LYS A 130 -4.51 2.39 -17.53
C LYS A 130 -5.63 3.10 -18.31
N THR A 131 -6.73 3.48 -17.67
CA THR A 131 -7.80 4.21 -18.34
C THR A 131 -7.34 5.59 -18.81
N VAL A 132 -6.48 6.25 -18.03
CA VAL A 132 -5.92 7.58 -18.40
C VAL A 132 -4.90 7.45 -19.52
N VAL A 133 -4.04 6.43 -19.46
CA VAL A 133 -2.96 6.25 -20.44
C VAL A 133 -3.50 5.78 -21.79
N ALA A 134 -4.56 4.96 -21.79
CA ALA A 134 -5.19 4.46 -23.01
C ALA A 134 -5.86 5.56 -23.86
N GLU A 135 -6.24 6.70 -23.25
CA GLU A 135 -6.83 7.85 -23.96
C GLU A 135 -5.79 8.80 -24.57
N THR A 136 -4.48 8.54 -24.41
CA THR A 136 -3.40 9.40 -24.95
C THR A 136 -2.76 8.70 -26.16
N PRO A 137 -3.20 8.97 -27.42
CA PRO A 137 -3.02 8.05 -28.52
C PRO A 137 -1.72 8.15 -29.34
N GLU A 138 -0.87 9.14 -29.23
CA GLU A 138 0.00 9.47 -30.38
C GLU A 138 1.49 9.08 -30.31
N ASP A 139 2.00 8.59 -29.17
CA ASP A 139 3.42 8.21 -29.10
C ASP A 139 3.64 7.17 -27.99
N HIS A 140 3.91 5.91 -28.35
CA HIS A 140 4.14 4.83 -27.40
C HIS A 140 5.23 5.17 -26.34
N SER A 141 6.31 5.84 -26.75
CA SER A 141 7.39 6.22 -25.83
C SER A 141 6.96 7.27 -24.80
N LYS A 142 6.14 8.24 -25.21
CA LYS A 142 5.54 9.24 -24.32
C LYS A 142 4.49 8.60 -23.40
N GLY A 143 3.69 7.66 -23.91
CA GLY A 143 2.70 6.93 -23.15
C GLY A 143 3.32 6.10 -22.01
N GLU A 144 4.43 5.39 -22.26
CA GLU A 144 5.14 4.61 -21.26
C GLU A 144 5.79 5.48 -20.17
N GLY A 145 6.39 6.61 -20.56
CA GLY A 145 6.95 7.58 -19.61
C GLY A 145 5.85 8.19 -18.71
N GLN A 146 4.67 8.45 -19.29
CA GLN A 146 3.51 8.94 -18.55
C GLN A 146 2.95 7.87 -17.61
N LEU A 147 2.86 6.62 -18.05
CA LEU A 147 2.47 5.49 -17.21
C LEU A 147 3.40 5.36 -16.00
N PHE A 148 4.71 5.38 -16.20
CA PHE A 148 5.67 5.32 -15.10
C PHE A 148 5.48 6.47 -14.10
N LYS A 149 5.26 7.70 -14.60
CA LYS A 149 4.99 8.87 -13.76
C LYS A 149 3.75 8.68 -12.88
N TRP A 150 2.62 8.27 -13.46
CA TRP A 150 1.38 8.10 -12.70
C TRP A 150 1.45 6.96 -11.68
N VAL A 151 2.08 5.84 -12.05
CA VAL A 151 2.32 4.71 -11.13
C VAL A 151 3.21 5.12 -9.95
N ALA A 152 4.28 5.86 -10.22
CA ALA A 152 5.20 6.33 -9.19
C ALA A 152 4.50 7.32 -8.23
N ILE A 153 3.74 8.27 -8.75
CA ILE A 153 2.95 9.21 -7.95
C ILE A 153 1.94 8.46 -7.07
N LEU A 154 1.15 7.54 -7.65
CA LEU A 154 0.15 6.80 -6.89
C LEU A 154 0.78 5.96 -5.77
N THR A 155 1.83 5.21 -6.08
CA THR A 155 2.46 4.31 -5.11
C THR A 155 3.26 5.06 -4.05
N GLY A 156 3.95 6.13 -4.44
CA GLY A 156 4.72 6.98 -3.55
C GLY A 156 3.83 7.77 -2.60
N SER A 157 2.81 8.45 -3.12
CA SER A 157 1.85 9.21 -2.31
C SER A 157 1.09 8.32 -1.34
N LYS A 158 0.69 7.12 -1.76
CA LYS A 158 0.06 6.13 -0.87
C LYS A 158 0.97 5.80 0.32
N ASN A 159 2.26 5.54 0.10
CA ASN A 159 3.17 5.20 1.19
C ASN A 159 3.42 6.40 2.11
N ALA A 160 3.62 7.59 1.55
CA ALA A 160 3.76 8.81 2.33
C ALA A 160 2.51 9.08 3.20
N LEU A 161 1.32 8.99 2.61
CA LEU A 161 0.04 9.19 3.32
C LEU A 161 -0.20 8.12 4.40
N LYS A 162 0.26 6.88 4.19
CA LYS A 162 0.19 5.86 5.24
C LYS A 162 1.03 6.26 6.46
N GLY A 163 2.24 6.79 6.24
CA GLY A 163 3.08 7.31 7.31
C GLY A 163 2.43 8.52 8.02
N VAL A 164 1.84 9.46 7.27
CA VAL A 164 1.07 10.59 7.83
C VAL A 164 -0.12 10.05 8.65
N GLY A 165 -0.81 9.01 8.16
CA GLY A 165 -1.89 8.36 8.88
C GLY A 165 -1.46 7.85 10.26
N PHE A 166 -0.26 7.31 10.40
CA PHE A 166 0.27 6.86 11.69
C PHE A 166 0.31 8.00 12.73
N PHE A 167 0.81 9.18 12.34
CA PHE A 167 0.79 10.35 13.22
C PHE A 167 -0.64 10.82 13.49
N LEU A 168 -1.48 10.86 12.47
CA LEU A 168 -2.89 11.26 12.60
C LEU A 168 -3.63 10.36 13.61
N GLY A 169 -3.40 9.03 13.58
CA GLY A 169 -3.99 8.09 14.52
C GLY A 169 -3.62 8.42 15.97
N GLY A 170 -2.34 8.70 16.24
CA GLY A 170 -1.89 9.11 17.56
C GLY A 170 -2.50 10.44 18.02
N VAL A 171 -2.53 11.45 17.12
CA VAL A 171 -3.14 12.76 17.42
C VAL A 171 -4.63 12.62 17.72
N LEU A 172 -5.37 11.89 16.89
CA LEU A 172 -6.81 11.68 17.10
C LEU A 172 -7.10 10.97 18.42
N LEU A 173 -6.31 9.92 18.75
CA LEU A 173 -6.49 9.20 20.02
C LEU A 173 -6.32 10.13 21.22
N THR A 174 -5.26 10.94 21.22
CA THR A 174 -4.94 11.82 22.34
C THR A 174 -5.86 13.04 22.45
N THR A 175 -6.42 13.52 21.33
CA THR A 175 -7.25 14.75 21.34
C THR A 175 -8.74 14.50 21.56
N ILE A 176 -9.28 13.46 20.92
CA ILE A 176 -10.74 13.18 20.92
C ILE A 176 -11.09 11.76 21.37
N GLY A 177 -10.10 10.92 21.67
CA GLY A 177 -10.29 9.55 22.12
C GLY A 177 -10.66 8.57 21.00
N PHE A 178 -10.69 7.28 21.36
CA PHE A 178 -10.80 6.19 20.39
C PHE A 178 -12.12 6.23 19.59
N ASN A 179 -13.27 6.25 20.28
CA ASN A 179 -14.59 6.17 19.63
C ASN A 179 -14.86 7.37 18.71
N ALA A 180 -14.55 8.60 19.17
CA ALA A 180 -14.72 9.79 18.36
C ALA A 180 -13.76 9.80 17.15
N ALA A 181 -12.53 9.31 17.32
CA ALA A 181 -11.55 9.20 16.24
C ALA A 181 -12.02 8.24 15.13
N VAL A 182 -12.48 7.04 15.49
CA VAL A 182 -12.99 6.08 14.47
C VAL A 182 -14.28 6.59 13.81
N ALA A 183 -15.16 7.25 14.54
CA ALA A 183 -16.36 7.86 13.98
C ALA A 183 -16.03 9.01 13.00
N ALA A 184 -15.09 9.89 13.36
CA ALA A 184 -14.65 10.98 12.49
C ALA A 184 -13.98 10.45 11.20
N MET A 185 -13.14 9.40 11.33
CA MET A 185 -12.54 8.75 10.16
C MET A 185 -13.58 8.07 9.27
N ALA A 186 -14.58 7.39 9.85
CA ALA A 186 -15.68 6.78 9.11
C ALA A 186 -16.48 7.84 8.35
N ALA A 187 -16.82 8.97 9.00
CA ALA A 187 -17.53 10.08 8.38
C ALA A 187 -16.73 10.71 7.24
N GLY A 188 -15.43 11.00 7.45
CA GLY A 188 -14.55 11.55 6.41
C GLY A 188 -14.41 10.63 5.20
N LEU A 189 -14.27 9.32 5.43
CA LEU A 189 -14.18 8.34 4.36
C LEU A 189 -15.53 8.16 3.64
N PHE A 190 -16.65 8.24 4.35
CA PHE A 190 -17.98 8.21 3.74
C PHE A 190 -18.22 9.45 2.85
N MET A 191 -17.75 10.63 3.25
CA MET A 191 -17.77 11.82 2.40
C MET A 191 -16.93 11.63 1.13
N ALA A 192 -15.75 11.02 1.24
CA ALA A 192 -14.94 10.66 0.06
C ALA A 192 -15.68 9.67 -0.85
N PHE A 193 -16.39 8.68 -0.26
CA PHE A 193 -17.26 7.77 -1.02
C PHE A 193 -18.32 8.50 -1.82
N LEU A 194 -19.03 9.48 -1.23
CA LEU A 194 -20.08 10.25 -1.93
C LEU A 194 -19.55 10.93 -3.20
N VAL A 195 -18.30 11.41 -3.19
CA VAL A 195 -17.66 11.98 -4.38
C VAL A 195 -17.49 10.93 -5.49
N THR A 196 -17.31 9.67 -5.15
CA THR A 196 -17.15 8.59 -6.15
C THR A 196 -18.44 8.20 -6.86
N LEU A 197 -19.62 8.65 -6.39
CA LEU A 197 -20.91 8.31 -6.99
C LEU A 197 -21.05 8.80 -8.43
N VAL A 198 -20.30 9.85 -8.81
CA VAL A 198 -20.29 10.41 -10.17
C VAL A 198 -19.52 9.55 -11.18
N LEU A 199 -18.76 8.53 -10.72
CA LEU A 199 -17.98 7.66 -11.60
C LEU A 199 -18.88 6.79 -12.50
N PRO A 200 -18.51 6.58 -13.78
CA PRO A 200 -19.25 5.70 -14.68
C PRO A 200 -19.19 4.23 -14.21
N ALA A 201 -20.27 3.48 -14.50
CA ALA A 201 -20.41 2.10 -14.01
C ALA A 201 -19.42 1.11 -14.65
N ASP A 202 -18.96 1.42 -15.86
CA ASP A 202 -18.15 0.58 -16.71
C ASP A 202 -16.65 0.87 -16.65
N ILE A 203 -16.22 1.81 -15.80
CA ILE A 203 -14.79 2.14 -15.65
C ILE A 203 -13.97 0.88 -15.38
N GLY A 204 -12.98 0.61 -16.26
CA GLY A 204 -12.06 -0.52 -16.16
C GLY A 204 -12.69 -1.90 -16.30
N ARG A 205 -13.94 -2.00 -16.79
CA ARG A 205 -14.62 -3.26 -17.07
C ARG A 205 -14.13 -3.84 -18.40
N MET A 206 -13.82 -5.13 -18.39
CA MET A 206 -13.48 -5.85 -19.61
C MET A 206 -14.69 -5.95 -20.56
N LYS A 207 -14.45 -5.85 -21.86
CA LYS A 207 -15.49 -6.05 -22.89
C LYS A 207 -16.07 -7.46 -22.85
N GLN A 208 -15.21 -8.48 -22.65
CA GLN A 208 -15.63 -9.85 -22.42
C GLN A 208 -15.48 -10.19 -20.95
N LYS A 209 -16.52 -10.80 -20.36
CA LYS A 209 -16.48 -11.19 -18.93
C LYS A 209 -15.46 -12.31 -18.72
N PRO A 210 -14.42 -12.12 -17.90
CA PRO A 210 -13.42 -13.14 -17.68
C PRO A 210 -14.04 -14.35 -16.96
N SER A 211 -13.66 -15.56 -17.38
CA SER A 211 -13.97 -16.78 -16.66
C SER A 211 -13.23 -16.79 -15.31
N PHE A 212 -13.71 -17.63 -14.38
CA PHE A 212 -13.01 -17.81 -13.10
C PHE A 212 -11.60 -18.41 -13.27
N THR A 213 -11.41 -19.22 -14.32
CA THR A 213 -10.10 -19.79 -14.67
C THR A 213 -9.08 -18.74 -15.15
N ALA A 214 -9.52 -17.53 -15.52
CA ALA A 214 -8.66 -16.42 -15.89
C ALA A 214 -7.99 -15.72 -14.69
N LEU A 215 -8.27 -16.13 -13.44
CA LEU A 215 -7.64 -15.60 -12.23
C LEU A 215 -6.11 -15.72 -12.26
N PHE A 216 -5.59 -16.76 -12.87
CA PHE A 216 -4.15 -16.99 -12.98
C PHE A 216 -3.62 -16.43 -14.30
N SER A 217 -2.55 -15.61 -14.22
CA SER A 217 -1.90 -15.09 -15.42
C SER A 217 -1.28 -16.20 -16.23
N LYS A 218 -1.45 -16.14 -17.55
CA LYS A 218 -0.79 -17.03 -18.52
C LYS A 218 0.47 -16.41 -19.11
N SER A 219 0.75 -15.15 -18.86
CA SER A 219 1.93 -14.46 -19.34
C SER A 219 3.15 -14.84 -18.50
N SER A 220 4.19 -15.39 -19.15
CA SER A 220 5.46 -15.71 -18.50
C SER A 220 6.12 -14.48 -17.86
N GLY A 221 6.04 -13.31 -18.50
CA GLY A 221 6.58 -12.07 -17.98
C GLY A 221 5.93 -11.64 -16.66
N ILE A 222 4.61 -11.75 -16.57
CA ILE A 222 3.84 -11.42 -15.37
C ILE A 222 4.14 -12.43 -14.26
N ASN A 223 4.22 -13.72 -14.57
CA ASN A 223 4.53 -14.77 -13.59
C ASN A 223 5.93 -14.56 -12.97
N VAL A 224 6.94 -14.30 -13.81
CA VAL A 224 8.32 -14.02 -13.35
C VAL A 224 8.36 -12.73 -12.53
N LEU A 225 7.66 -11.69 -12.94
CA LEU A 225 7.61 -10.41 -12.21
C LEU A 225 6.90 -10.57 -10.86
N SER A 226 5.84 -11.37 -10.79
CA SER A 226 5.12 -11.68 -9.55
C SER A 226 6.01 -12.48 -8.56
N LEU A 227 6.73 -13.47 -9.07
CA LEU A 227 7.70 -14.23 -8.28
C LEU A 227 8.85 -13.33 -7.78
N ALA A 228 9.40 -12.46 -8.62
CA ALA A 228 10.42 -11.50 -8.23
C ALA A 228 9.91 -10.54 -7.14
N ARG A 229 8.64 -10.10 -7.24
CA ARG A 229 8.00 -9.29 -6.20
C ARG A 229 7.87 -10.04 -4.88
N PHE A 230 7.45 -11.30 -4.90
CA PHE A 230 7.31 -12.11 -3.70
C PHE A 230 8.63 -12.12 -2.89
N PHE A 231 9.76 -12.39 -3.55
CA PHE A 231 11.06 -12.36 -2.90
C PHE A 231 11.48 -10.96 -2.49
N LEU A 232 11.26 -9.94 -3.33
CA LEU A 232 11.66 -8.57 -3.05
C LEU A 232 10.98 -8.01 -1.78
N PHE A 233 9.66 -8.18 -1.69
CA PHE A 233 8.89 -7.65 -0.58
C PHE A 233 8.94 -8.57 0.64
N GLY A 234 8.88 -9.90 0.45
CA GLY A 234 9.00 -10.87 1.52
C GLY A 234 10.32 -10.76 2.26
N ALA A 235 11.44 -10.66 1.52
CA ALA A 235 12.75 -10.49 2.13
C ALA A 235 12.85 -9.21 2.97
N ARG A 236 12.26 -8.08 2.52
CA ARG A 236 12.21 -6.86 3.31
C ARG A 236 11.36 -7.04 4.56
N ASP A 237 10.14 -7.57 4.42
CA ASP A 237 9.16 -7.57 5.51
C ASP A 237 9.60 -8.46 6.68
N VAL A 238 10.33 -9.54 6.42
CA VAL A 238 10.87 -10.43 7.46
C VAL A 238 11.75 -9.68 8.46
N TRP A 239 12.67 -8.83 8.01
CA TRP A 239 13.55 -8.13 8.94
C TRP A 239 13.06 -6.72 9.27
N PHE A 240 12.42 -6.00 8.35
CA PHE A 240 11.99 -4.62 8.56
C PHE A 240 10.81 -4.50 9.53
N VAL A 241 9.82 -5.40 9.42
CA VAL A 241 8.60 -5.33 10.23
C VAL A 241 8.79 -5.92 11.63
N VAL A 242 9.65 -6.93 11.78
CA VAL A 242 9.82 -7.66 13.04
C VAL A 242 11.21 -7.45 13.63
N ALA A 243 12.28 -7.82 12.90
CA ALA A 243 13.61 -7.83 13.47
C ALA A 243 14.16 -6.43 13.76
N LEU A 244 13.89 -5.45 12.88
CA LEU A 244 14.38 -4.09 13.05
C LEU A 244 13.82 -3.38 14.28
N PRO A 245 12.50 -3.32 14.54
CA PRO A 245 11.97 -2.72 15.76
C PRO A 245 12.53 -3.35 17.03
N VAL A 246 12.64 -4.68 17.07
CA VAL A 246 13.23 -5.40 18.21
C VAL A 246 14.70 -5.03 18.39
N PHE A 247 15.48 -4.97 17.32
CA PHE A 247 16.90 -4.59 17.38
C PHE A 247 17.08 -3.14 17.86
N LEU A 248 16.30 -2.19 17.34
CA LEU A 248 16.37 -0.79 17.76
C LEU A 248 16.06 -0.64 19.24
N GLN A 249 15.11 -1.40 19.76
CA GLN A 249 14.74 -1.36 21.18
C GLN A 249 15.72 -2.12 22.07
N SER A 250 16.00 -3.40 21.75
CA SER A 250 16.76 -4.29 22.63
C SER A 250 18.28 -4.05 22.57
N ALA A 251 18.83 -3.78 21.37
CA ALA A 251 20.26 -3.61 21.19
C ALA A 251 20.71 -2.14 21.26
N LEU A 252 19.87 -1.18 20.80
CA LEU A 252 20.19 0.24 20.79
C LEU A 252 19.51 1.03 21.91
N GLY A 253 18.61 0.40 22.70
CA GLY A 253 17.93 1.01 23.83
C GLY A 253 16.90 2.09 23.45
N TRP A 254 16.41 2.10 22.20
CA TRP A 254 15.44 3.09 21.75
C TRP A 254 14.08 2.88 22.43
N ARG A 255 13.43 3.97 22.78
CA ARG A 255 12.06 3.95 23.31
C ARG A 255 11.06 3.61 22.20
N PHE A 256 9.90 3.09 22.57
CA PHE A 256 8.84 2.72 21.60
C PHE A 256 8.47 3.86 20.65
N TRP A 257 8.35 5.09 21.15
CA TRP A 257 8.01 6.25 20.33
C TRP A 257 9.13 6.67 19.37
N GLU A 258 10.40 6.44 19.73
CA GLU A 258 11.55 6.68 18.85
C GLU A 258 11.58 5.68 17.70
N VAL A 259 11.33 4.40 18.01
CA VAL A 259 11.19 3.34 16.99
C VAL A 259 10.01 3.63 16.06
N GLY A 260 8.83 3.93 16.63
CA GLY A 260 7.63 4.25 15.86
C GLY A 260 7.80 5.51 14.99
N GLY A 261 8.39 6.56 15.54
CA GLY A 261 8.70 7.79 14.82
C GLY A 261 9.68 7.57 13.66
N PHE A 262 10.76 6.82 13.91
CA PHE A 262 11.72 6.46 12.88
C PHE A 262 11.08 5.65 11.75
N MET A 263 10.32 4.61 12.08
CA MET A 263 9.63 3.78 11.09
C MET A 263 8.61 4.59 10.28
N GLY A 264 7.85 5.47 10.94
CA GLY A 264 6.89 6.36 10.27
C GLY A 264 7.58 7.33 9.31
N LEU A 265 8.63 8.01 9.75
CA LEU A 265 9.42 8.93 8.92
C LEU A 265 10.09 8.20 7.77
N TRP A 266 10.61 6.99 8.01
CA TRP A 266 11.18 6.15 6.97
C TRP A 266 10.16 5.82 5.88
N VAL A 267 8.93 5.43 6.24
CA VAL A 267 7.85 5.13 5.29
C VAL A 267 7.45 6.37 4.50
N ILE A 268 7.41 7.55 5.13
CA ILE A 268 7.16 8.82 4.44
C ILE A 268 8.28 9.12 3.43
N GLY A 269 9.54 9.07 3.87
CA GLY A 269 10.69 9.29 3.01
C GLY A 269 10.76 8.31 1.84
N TYR A 270 10.52 7.02 2.12
CA TYR A 270 10.37 5.99 1.10
C TYR A 270 9.29 6.35 0.07
N GLY A 271 8.12 6.80 0.52
CA GLY A 271 7.02 7.21 -0.35
C GLY A 271 7.38 8.42 -1.24
N ILE A 272 8.07 9.42 -0.68
CA ILE A 272 8.53 10.60 -1.42
C ILE A 272 9.53 10.18 -2.52
N VAL A 273 10.54 9.38 -2.19
CA VAL A 273 11.52 8.89 -3.17
C VAL A 273 10.84 8.05 -4.25
N GLN A 274 9.91 7.18 -3.86
CA GLN A 274 9.16 6.35 -4.80
C GLN A 274 8.33 7.18 -5.77
N GLY A 275 7.65 8.24 -5.29
CA GLY A 275 6.89 9.17 -6.13
C GLY A 275 7.77 9.99 -7.05
N SER A 276 9.01 10.29 -6.62
CA SER A 276 10.00 11.07 -7.37
C SER A 276 10.85 10.22 -8.32
N ALA A 277 10.72 8.89 -8.34
CA ALA A 277 11.57 7.98 -9.11
C ALA A 277 11.70 8.34 -10.60
N PRO A 278 10.64 8.76 -11.33
CA PRO A 278 10.77 9.18 -12.72
C PRO A 278 11.63 10.45 -12.89
N ALA A 279 11.53 11.40 -11.95
CA ALA A 279 12.32 12.62 -11.95
C ALA A 279 13.80 12.34 -11.65
N LEU A 280 14.07 11.49 -10.65
CA LEU A 280 15.42 11.07 -10.28
C LEU A 280 16.12 10.35 -11.45
N ARG A 281 15.42 9.45 -12.15
CA ARG A 281 15.98 8.76 -13.32
C ARG A 281 16.34 9.75 -14.43
N ARG A 282 15.48 10.73 -14.72
CA ARG A 282 15.77 11.77 -15.70
C ARG A 282 16.98 12.60 -15.30
N ALA A 283 17.10 12.96 -14.02
CA ALA A 283 18.27 13.70 -13.50
C ALA A 283 19.59 12.91 -13.66
N TRP A 284 19.51 11.57 -13.68
CA TRP A 284 20.65 10.68 -13.99
C TRP A 284 20.82 10.37 -15.48
N GLY A 285 20.19 11.12 -16.38
CA GLY A 285 20.29 10.94 -17.82
C GLY A 285 19.50 9.73 -18.37
N GLN A 286 18.63 9.11 -17.57
CA GLN A 286 17.84 7.94 -17.95
C GLN A 286 16.41 8.36 -18.33
N SER A 287 16.22 8.85 -19.54
CA SER A 287 14.92 9.31 -20.03
C SER A 287 13.99 8.19 -20.52
N ALA A 288 14.56 7.06 -20.96
CA ALA A 288 13.78 5.93 -21.41
C ALA A 288 13.04 5.23 -20.26
N PRO A 289 11.85 4.67 -20.49
CA PRO A 289 11.13 3.85 -19.51
C PRO A 289 11.99 2.71 -18.96
N PRO A 290 11.85 2.33 -17.68
CA PRO A 290 12.68 1.28 -17.08
C PRO A 290 12.30 -0.10 -17.63
N GLY A 291 13.30 -0.89 -17.98
CA GLY A 291 13.15 -2.28 -18.40
C GLY A 291 13.78 -3.27 -17.41
N ILE A 292 13.91 -4.53 -17.84
CA ILE A 292 14.46 -5.65 -17.02
C ILE A 292 15.89 -5.34 -16.53
N ALA A 293 16.72 -4.68 -17.34
CA ALA A 293 18.06 -4.29 -16.94
C ALA A 293 18.07 -3.36 -15.70
N ALA A 294 17.11 -2.42 -15.62
CA ALA A 294 16.95 -1.56 -14.46
C ALA A 294 16.53 -2.37 -13.22
N VAL A 295 15.62 -3.34 -13.35
CA VAL A 295 15.21 -4.23 -12.25
C VAL A 295 16.44 -4.98 -11.72
N ARG A 296 17.22 -5.62 -12.60
CA ARG A 296 18.41 -6.39 -12.20
C ARG A 296 19.43 -5.51 -11.49
N PHE A 297 19.72 -4.33 -12.03
CA PHE A 297 20.67 -3.39 -11.42
C PHE A 297 20.21 -2.97 -10.01
N TRP A 298 18.98 -2.46 -9.87
CA TRP A 298 18.48 -1.99 -8.59
C TRP A 298 18.31 -3.12 -7.57
N SER A 299 17.99 -4.35 -8.01
CA SER A 299 17.95 -5.53 -7.13
C SER A 299 19.32 -5.93 -6.63
N ALA A 300 20.35 -5.90 -7.48
CA ALA A 300 21.73 -6.19 -7.08
C ALA A 300 22.25 -5.16 -6.05
N VAL A 301 22.02 -3.86 -6.32
CA VAL A 301 22.38 -2.79 -5.37
C VAL A 301 21.63 -2.97 -4.05
N LEU A 302 20.34 -3.30 -4.11
CA LEU A 302 19.52 -3.52 -2.91
C LEU A 302 20.01 -4.67 -2.05
N THR A 303 20.49 -5.75 -2.66
CA THR A 303 21.03 -6.91 -1.95
C THR A 303 22.34 -6.58 -1.23
N ALA A 304 23.16 -5.71 -1.81
CA ALA A 304 24.44 -5.31 -1.21
C ALA A 304 24.27 -4.48 0.08
N ILE A 305 23.21 -3.68 0.19
CA ILE A 305 23.06 -2.74 1.32
C ILE A 305 22.88 -3.45 2.67
N PRO A 306 21.95 -4.42 2.86
CA PRO A 306 21.86 -5.17 4.12
C PRO A 306 23.16 -5.93 4.47
N ALA A 307 23.85 -6.45 3.45
CA ALA A 307 25.14 -7.10 3.67
C ALA A 307 26.20 -6.12 4.18
N LEU A 308 26.26 -4.90 3.63
CA LEU A 308 27.14 -3.84 4.11
C LEU A 308 26.80 -3.39 5.53
N ILE A 309 25.50 -3.25 5.85
CA ILE A 309 25.05 -2.96 7.24
C ILE A 309 25.51 -4.06 8.19
N ALA A 310 25.28 -5.33 7.82
CA ALA A 310 25.69 -6.48 8.64
C ALA A 310 27.19 -6.52 8.86
N VAL A 311 27.99 -6.29 7.81
CA VAL A 311 29.47 -6.22 7.92
C VAL A 311 29.90 -5.05 8.81
N ALA A 312 29.28 -3.88 8.68
CA ALA A 312 29.61 -2.73 9.52
C ALA A 312 29.32 -2.99 11.00
N LEU A 313 28.21 -3.63 11.32
CA LEU A 313 27.86 -4.04 12.69
C LEU A 313 28.81 -5.13 13.21
N TRP A 314 29.12 -6.13 12.39
CA TRP A 314 30.02 -7.24 12.77
C TRP A 314 31.47 -6.78 13.01
N ARG A 315 31.92 -5.80 12.21
CA ARG A 315 33.27 -5.23 12.32
C ARG A 315 33.35 -4.08 13.31
N GLU A 316 32.24 -3.74 13.96
CA GLU A 316 32.13 -2.62 14.90
C GLU A 316 32.59 -1.28 14.31
N VAL A 317 32.29 -1.05 13.03
CA VAL A 317 32.66 0.17 12.32
C VAL A 317 31.80 1.34 12.77
N GLY A 318 32.34 2.22 13.58
CA GLY A 318 31.64 3.39 14.10
C GLY A 318 30.54 3.04 15.14
N GLN A 319 29.56 3.95 15.27
CA GLN A 319 28.45 3.72 16.19
C GLN A 319 27.37 2.83 15.53
N PRO A 320 26.93 1.73 16.16
CA PRO A 320 25.96 0.81 15.60
C PRO A 320 24.64 1.49 15.17
N GLY A 321 24.13 2.42 15.96
CA GLY A 321 22.92 3.19 15.65
C GLY A 321 23.05 4.03 14.37
N VAL A 322 24.22 4.67 14.17
CA VAL A 322 24.49 5.46 12.95
C VAL A 322 24.58 4.56 11.75
N ALA A 323 25.29 3.44 11.84
CA ALA A 323 25.42 2.48 10.75
C ALA A 323 24.03 1.96 10.29
N VAL A 324 23.15 1.64 11.24
CA VAL A 324 21.79 1.18 10.96
C VAL A 324 20.95 2.30 10.34
N VAL A 325 20.90 3.50 10.94
CA VAL A 325 20.06 4.62 10.45
C VAL A 325 20.47 5.04 9.05
N VAL A 326 21.78 5.25 8.82
CA VAL A 326 22.30 5.65 7.49
C VAL A 326 22.10 4.52 6.48
N GLY A 327 22.43 3.28 6.86
CA GLY A 327 22.22 2.13 5.99
C GLY A 327 20.76 1.94 5.59
N LEU A 328 19.83 2.12 6.52
CA LEU A 328 18.40 2.06 6.24
C LEU A 328 17.88 3.24 5.41
N ALA A 329 18.45 4.42 5.55
CA ALA A 329 18.12 5.55 4.68
C ALA A 329 18.52 5.23 3.22
N VAL A 330 19.73 4.72 3.00
CA VAL A 330 20.20 4.28 1.67
C VAL A 330 19.35 3.12 1.15
N PHE A 331 19.07 2.12 2.00
CA PHE A 331 18.17 1.01 1.65
C PHE A 331 16.79 1.54 1.21
N GLY A 332 16.24 2.50 1.93
CA GLY A 332 14.93 3.11 1.62
C GLY A 332 14.89 3.74 0.23
N VAL A 333 15.93 4.48 -0.13
CA VAL A 333 16.06 5.10 -1.47
C VAL A 333 16.13 4.02 -2.56
N VAL A 334 17.00 3.04 -2.41
CA VAL A 334 17.20 1.98 -3.41
C VAL A 334 15.96 1.09 -3.53
N PHE A 335 15.35 0.73 -2.39
CA PHE A 335 14.11 -0.03 -2.37
C PHE A 335 12.95 0.74 -3.02
N ALA A 336 12.85 2.06 -2.79
CA ALA A 336 11.84 2.92 -3.41
C ALA A 336 11.97 2.94 -4.93
N MET A 337 13.19 3.06 -5.45
CA MET A 337 13.48 3.00 -6.88
C MET A 337 13.08 1.65 -7.48
N ASN A 338 13.51 0.55 -6.87
CA ASN A 338 13.19 -0.80 -7.33
C ASN A 338 11.67 -1.07 -7.29
N SER A 339 11.02 -0.74 -6.20
CA SER A 339 9.57 -0.89 -6.03
C SER A 339 8.76 -0.04 -7.03
N SER A 340 9.23 1.17 -7.36
CA SER A 340 8.60 2.02 -8.38
C SER A 340 8.69 1.38 -9.76
N ILE A 341 9.86 0.84 -10.12
CA ILE A 341 10.09 0.13 -11.39
C ILE A 341 9.20 -1.12 -11.49
N HIS A 342 9.16 -1.96 -10.45
CA HIS A 342 8.30 -3.13 -10.41
C HIS A 342 6.82 -2.77 -10.56
N SER A 343 6.37 -1.71 -9.89
CA SER A 343 4.98 -1.25 -9.97
C SER A 343 4.62 -0.69 -11.35
N TYR A 344 5.58 -0.13 -12.07
CA TYR A 344 5.41 0.28 -13.47
C TYR A 344 5.36 -0.95 -14.39
N MET A 345 6.29 -1.89 -14.25
CA MET A 345 6.44 -3.01 -15.18
C MET A 345 5.21 -3.92 -15.21
N ILE A 346 4.53 -4.15 -14.07
CA ILE A 346 3.29 -4.94 -14.08
C ILE A 346 2.23 -4.29 -14.97
N LEU A 347 2.12 -2.96 -14.96
CA LEU A 347 1.17 -2.26 -15.82
C LEU A 347 1.65 -2.17 -17.28
N ALA A 348 2.96 -2.02 -17.50
CA ALA A 348 3.54 -1.99 -18.84
C ALA A 348 3.37 -3.33 -19.57
N TYR A 349 3.52 -4.45 -18.88
CA TYR A 349 3.37 -5.80 -19.44
C TYR A 349 1.93 -6.27 -19.57
N THR A 350 0.97 -5.48 -19.15
CA THR A 350 -0.45 -5.85 -19.15
C THR A 350 -1.21 -5.01 -20.16
N GLU A 351 -2.06 -5.64 -20.95
CA GLU A 351 -3.02 -4.95 -21.81
C GLU A 351 -4.09 -4.24 -20.97
N ALA A 352 -4.69 -3.18 -21.54
CA ALA A 352 -5.67 -2.37 -20.83
C ALA A 352 -6.90 -3.18 -20.36
N GLU A 353 -7.28 -4.20 -21.13
CA GLU A 353 -8.42 -5.06 -20.81
C GLU A 353 -8.12 -6.00 -19.62
N ASP A 354 -6.90 -6.55 -19.54
CA ASP A 354 -6.51 -7.53 -18.51
C ASP A 354 -5.90 -6.93 -17.24
N VAL A 355 -5.83 -5.59 -17.14
CA VAL A 355 -5.08 -4.93 -16.09
C VAL A 355 -5.51 -5.32 -14.67
N SER A 356 -6.82 -5.43 -14.42
CA SER A 356 -7.33 -5.79 -13.09
C SER A 356 -6.94 -7.21 -12.68
N LEU A 357 -7.01 -8.17 -13.61
CA LEU A 357 -6.63 -9.57 -13.36
C LEU A 357 -5.14 -9.68 -13.06
N ASN A 358 -4.30 -9.13 -13.94
CA ASN A 358 -2.86 -9.24 -13.82
C ASN A 358 -2.29 -8.47 -12.62
N VAL A 359 -2.86 -7.30 -12.31
CA VAL A 359 -2.51 -6.55 -11.10
C VAL A 359 -2.96 -7.34 -9.86
N GLY A 360 -4.14 -7.98 -9.88
CA GLY A 360 -4.60 -8.86 -8.82
C GLY A 360 -3.64 -10.01 -8.53
N PHE A 361 -3.28 -10.74 -9.56
CA PHE A 361 -2.31 -11.85 -9.48
C PHE A 361 -0.92 -11.39 -9.00
N TYR A 362 -0.44 -10.24 -9.51
CA TYR A 362 0.85 -9.69 -9.12
C TYR A 362 0.92 -9.27 -7.64
N TYR A 363 -0.19 -8.83 -7.05
CA TYR A 363 -0.25 -8.36 -5.65
C TYR A 363 -0.72 -9.42 -4.65
N MET A 364 -1.11 -10.61 -5.11
CA MET A 364 -1.42 -11.79 -4.30
C MET A 364 -0.18 -12.25 -3.51
#